data_a74c1ab9bc93bc1110d6fbd60da637d9
#
_entry.id   a74c1ab9bc93bc1110d6fbd60da637d9
#
_cell.length_a   1.000
_cell.length_b   1.000
_cell.length_c   1.000
_cell.angle_alpha   90.00
_cell.angle_beta   90.00
_cell.angle_gamma   90.00
#
_symmetry.space_group_name_H-M   'P 1'
#
loop_
_entity.id
_entity.type
_entity.pdbx_description
1 polymer ?
#
loop_
_entity_poly.entity_id
_entity_poly.type
_entity_poly.pdbx_seq_one_letter_code
_entity_poly.pdbx_strand_id
1 'polypeptide(L)'
;MSTTDLAREPAHKPNPSTVRIAAVQYLLRAIHDWEGFENQVRFVMKAAGDYKPQFVMFPEIFTTQLLSFMDTSDLRKAVRNMNDYTARYVALFTELATHWGVHIIGGSHPTITAGKLLHTAYHFTPEGKVFTQDKIHLTRWEREKWKGDPGHHLRVFDTPHGRISILIC
;
A
#
# COMPACT_ATOMS: atom_id res chain seq x y z
N MET A 1 4.03 -49.05 10.24
CA MET A 1 4.60 -47.70 10.39
C MET A 1 3.45 -46.71 10.16
N SER A 2 2.99 -46.10 11.24
CA SER A 2 1.78 -45.29 11.29
C SER A 2 2.09 -43.90 10.71
N THR A 3 1.42 -43.49 9.65
CA THR A 3 1.40 -42.12 9.14
C THR A 3 0.53 -41.31 10.08
N THR A 4 1.17 -40.42 10.79
CA THR A 4 0.52 -39.44 11.69
C THR A 4 -0.32 -38.52 10.85
N ASP A 5 -1.63 -38.66 10.95
CA ASP A 5 -2.63 -37.77 10.38
C ASP A 5 -2.54 -36.42 11.12
N LEU A 6 -1.88 -35.43 10.48
CA LEU A 6 -1.89 -34.07 10.99
C LEU A 6 -3.31 -33.53 10.82
N ALA A 7 -4.09 -33.62 11.88
CA ALA A 7 -5.41 -33.02 11.95
C ALA A 7 -5.33 -31.54 11.55
N ARG A 8 -5.90 -31.19 10.40
CA ARG A 8 -6.13 -29.79 10.01
C ARG A 8 -7.03 -29.17 11.08
N GLU A 9 -6.50 -28.15 11.76
CA GLU A 9 -7.34 -27.32 12.62
C GLU A 9 -8.58 -26.86 11.85
N PRO A 10 -9.78 -26.94 12.47
CA PRO A 10 -11.01 -26.48 11.82
C PRO A 10 -10.87 -25.00 11.48
N ALA A 11 -11.17 -24.66 10.23
CA ALA A 11 -11.14 -23.27 9.75
C ALA A 11 -11.94 -22.39 10.73
N HIS A 12 -11.24 -21.48 11.40
CA HIS A 12 -11.84 -20.55 12.34
C HIS A 12 -12.93 -19.73 11.63
N LYS A 13 -14.20 -19.97 12.00
CA LYS A 13 -15.30 -19.13 11.50
C LYS A 13 -15.08 -17.71 12.03
N PRO A 14 -14.97 -16.70 11.16
CA PRO A 14 -14.74 -15.35 11.64
C PRO A 14 -15.90 -14.92 12.55
N ASN A 15 -15.57 -14.48 13.77
CA ASN A 15 -16.50 -13.81 14.63
C ASN A 15 -16.93 -12.50 13.90
N PRO A 16 -18.25 -12.24 13.70
CA PRO A 16 -18.72 -11.05 12.99
C PRO A 16 -18.25 -9.71 13.59
N SER A 17 -17.77 -9.72 14.83
CA SER A 17 -17.17 -8.57 15.49
C SER A 17 -15.64 -8.43 15.30
N THR A 18 -15.01 -9.35 14.59
CA THR A 18 -13.54 -9.38 14.43
C THR A 18 -13.14 -9.05 13.01
N VAL A 19 -12.26 -8.08 12.85
CA VAL A 19 -11.64 -7.71 11.57
C VAL A 19 -10.19 -8.21 11.57
N ARG A 20 -9.83 -8.99 10.54
CA ARG A 20 -8.46 -9.46 10.34
C ARG A 20 -7.72 -8.52 9.43
N ILE A 21 -6.57 -8.03 9.89
CA ILE A 21 -5.69 -7.14 9.14
C ILE A 21 -4.34 -7.83 8.96
N ALA A 22 -3.88 -7.94 7.71
CA ALA A 22 -2.52 -8.35 7.39
C ALA A 22 -1.64 -7.09 7.25
N ALA A 23 -0.83 -6.80 8.25
CA ALA A 23 0.15 -5.72 8.20
C ALA A 23 1.44 -6.22 7.54
N VAL A 24 1.81 -5.61 6.41
CA VAL A 24 2.96 -6.02 5.63
C VAL A 24 4.25 -5.42 6.21
N GLN A 25 5.18 -6.27 6.58
CA GLN A 25 6.57 -5.91 6.85
C GLN A 25 7.34 -5.96 5.52
N TYR A 26 7.32 -4.85 4.78
CA TYR A 26 7.89 -4.79 3.44
C TYR A 26 9.41 -4.60 3.50
N LEU A 27 10.15 -5.54 2.93
CA LEU A 27 11.59 -5.42 2.82
C LEU A 27 11.95 -4.69 1.52
N LEU A 28 12.50 -3.48 1.64
CA LEU A 28 13.02 -2.72 0.51
C LEU A 28 14.30 -3.40 0.00
N ARG A 29 14.21 -4.01 -1.18
CA ARG A 29 15.35 -4.61 -1.90
C ARG A 29 15.61 -3.80 -3.16
N ALA A 30 16.85 -3.75 -3.61
CA ALA A 30 17.14 -3.18 -4.91
C ALA A 30 16.43 -4.00 -6.01
N ILE A 31 15.81 -3.29 -6.93
CA ILE A 31 15.14 -3.84 -8.11
C ILE A 31 15.69 -3.14 -9.35
N HIS A 32 15.51 -3.75 -10.52
CA HIS A 32 16.08 -3.23 -11.77
C HIS A 32 15.04 -2.49 -12.64
N ASP A 33 13.76 -2.73 -12.39
CA ASP A 33 12.66 -2.19 -13.18
C ASP A 33 11.33 -2.26 -12.43
N TRP A 34 10.26 -1.83 -13.08
CA TRP A 34 8.90 -1.92 -12.57
C TRP A 34 8.43 -3.36 -12.36
N GLU A 35 8.83 -4.30 -13.22
CA GLU A 35 8.42 -5.69 -13.10
C GLU A 35 8.94 -6.32 -11.80
N GLY A 36 10.17 -5.98 -11.41
CA GLY A 36 10.72 -6.39 -10.11
C GLY A 36 9.89 -5.89 -8.92
N PHE A 37 9.39 -4.64 -8.99
CA PHE A 37 8.47 -4.10 -7.97
C PHE A 37 7.16 -4.86 -7.96
N GLU A 38 6.54 -5.03 -9.11
CA GLU A 38 5.27 -5.73 -9.27
C GLU A 38 5.34 -7.17 -8.76
N ASN A 39 6.38 -7.91 -9.13
CA ASN A 39 6.59 -9.29 -8.70
C ASN A 39 6.72 -9.40 -7.17
N GLN A 40 7.42 -8.46 -6.53
CA GLN A 40 7.54 -8.44 -5.07
C GLN A 40 6.19 -8.13 -4.39
N VAL A 41 5.43 -7.17 -4.91
CA VAL A 41 4.09 -6.85 -4.40
C VAL A 41 3.13 -8.04 -4.56
N ARG A 42 3.13 -8.70 -5.72
CA ARG A 42 2.31 -9.90 -5.98
C ARG A 42 2.67 -11.05 -5.04
N PHE A 43 3.96 -11.27 -4.79
CA PHE A 43 4.42 -12.28 -3.83
C PHE A 43 3.90 -12.00 -2.41
N VAL A 44 4.00 -10.75 -1.95
CA VAL A 44 3.48 -10.33 -0.64
C VAL A 44 1.96 -10.53 -0.56
N MET A 45 1.23 -10.12 -1.60
CA MET A 45 -0.22 -10.27 -1.64
C MET A 45 -0.66 -11.73 -1.65
N LYS A 46 0.08 -12.61 -2.33
CA LYS A 46 -0.19 -14.06 -2.28
C LYS A 46 -0.03 -14.59 -0.86
N ALA A 47 1.08 -14.24 -0.19
CA ALA A 47 1.31 -14.68 1.19
C ALA A 47 0.24 -14.13 2.16
N ALA A 48 -0.17 -12.87 1.99
CA ALA A 48 -1.23 -12.27 2.81
C ALA A 48 -2.60 -12.89 2.54
N GLY A 49 -2.92 -13.19 1.28
CA GLY A 49 -4.21 -13.73 0.84
C GLY A 49 -4.53 -15.11 1.44
N ASP A 50 -3.51 -15.94 1.69
CA ASP A 50 -3.67 -17.25 2.31
C ASP A 50 -4.32 -17.16 3.72
N TYR A 51 -4.17 -16.02 4.40
CA TYR A 51 -4.79 -15.77 5.71
C TYR A 51 -6.22 -15.20 5.63
N LYS A 52 -6.74 -14.96 4.42
CA LYS A 52 -8.08 -14.40 4.16
C LYS A 52 -8.39 -13.17 5.03
N PRO A 53 -7.54 -12.14 5.01
CA PRO A 53 -7.78 -10.91 5.77
C PRO A 53 -8.91 -10.09 5.12
N GLN A 54 -9.52 -9.18 5.89
CA GLN A 54 -10.40 -8.15 5.34
C GLN A 54 -9.60 -6.97 4.79
N PHE A 55 -8.44 -6.69 5.41
CA PHE A 55 -7.53 -5.63 4.99
C PHE A 55 -6.10 -6.15 4.87
N VAL A 56 -5.41 -5.71 3.82
CA VAL A 56 -3.95 -5.82 3.69
C VAL A 56 -3.39 -4.39 3.74
N MET A 57 -2.42 -4.15 4.61
CA MET A 57 -1.86 -2.82 4.82
C MET A 57 -0.37 -2.80 4.51
N PHE A 58 0.02 -2.04 3.49
CA PHE A 58 1.41 -1.76 3.14
C PHE A 58 1.94 -0.54 3.91
N PRO A 59 3.24 -0.46 4.18
CA PRO A 59 3.81 0.63 4.96
C PRO A 59 3.90 1.94 4.18
N GLU A 60 4.13 3.02 4.92
CA GLU A 60 4.39 4.35 4.37
C GLU A 60 5.56 4.33 3.38
N ILE A 61 5.42 5.02 2.26
CA ILE A 61 6.43 5.26 1.21
C ILE A 61 7.26 4.03 0.79
N PHE A 62 6.73 2.82 0.93
CA PHE A 62 7.44 1.61 0.47
C PHE A 62 7.75 1.67 -1.04
N THR A 63 7.00 2.46 -1.79
CA THR A 63 7.22 2.71 -3.22
C THR A 63 8.55 3.41 -3.52
N THR A 64 9.26 3.95 -2.50
CA THR A 64 10.65 4.42 -2.67
C THR A 64 11.59 3.34 -3.16
N GLN A 65 11.20 2.07 -3.13
CA GLN A 65 11.90 1.00 -3.81
C GLN A 65 12.12 1.28 -5.31
N LEU A 66 11.21 2.02 -5.95
CA LEU A 66 11.33 2.42 -7.35
C LEU A 66 12.58 3.27 -7.62
N LEU A 67 13.08 3.99 -6.60
CA LEU A 67 14.32 4.77 -6.71
C LEU A 67 15.54 3.90 -7.02
N SER A 68 15.46 2.56 -6.83
CA SER A 68 16.56 1.63 -7.11
C SER A 68 17.03 1.68 -8.57
N PHE A 69 16.16 1.99 -9.51
CA PHE A 69 16.46 2.05 -10.94
C PHE A 69 16.25 3.44 -11.57
N MET A 70 15.97 4.44 -10.73
CA MET A 70 15.83 5.82 -11.17
C MET A 70 17.14 6.59 -10.97
N ASP A 71 17.34 7.66 -11.74
CA ASP A 71 18.42 8.60 -11.48
C ASP A 71 18.17 9.36 -10.17
N THR A 72 19.00 9.10 -9.18
CA THR A 72 18.95 9.70 -7.83
C THR A 72 20.01 10.77 -7.59
N SER A 73 20.70 11.23 -8.63
CA SER A 73 21.70 12.33 -8.54
C SER A 73 21.08 13.61 -7.99
N ASP A 74 19.80 13.87 -8.29
CA ASP A 74 18.94 14.85 -7.65
C ASP A 74 17.74 14.12 -7.01
N LEU A 75 17.86 13.89 -5.70
CA LEU A 75 16.83 13.16 -4.95
C LEU A 75 15.44 13.85 -5.01
N ARG A 76 15.41 15.18 -5.00
CA ARG A 76 14.15 15.93 -5.10
C ARG A 76 13.46 15.68 -6.44
N LYS A 77 14.21 15.68 -7.53
CA LYS A 77 13.72 15.37 -8.87
C LYS A 77 13.29 13.91 -8.94
N ALA A 78 14.09 12.99 -8.42
CA ALA A 78 13.78 11.57 -8.40
C ALA A 78 12.44 11.27 -7.69
N VAL A 79 12.21 11.84 -6.50
CA VAL A 79 10.95 11.69 -5.77
C VAL A 79 9.76 12.26 -6.54
N ARG A 80 9.92 13.38 -7.23
CA ARG A 80 8.85 13.94 -8.10
C ARG A 80 8.57 13.04 -9.30
N ASN A 81 9.60 12.46 -9.89
CA ASN A 81 9.46 11.55 -11.03
C ASN A 81 8.81 10.20 -10.64
N MET A 82 8.76 9.85 -9.36
CA MET A 82 7.97 8.68 -8.92
C MET A 82 6.50 8.82 -9.28
N ASN A 83 5.99 10.05 -9.43
CA ASN A 83 4.62 10.30 -9.90
C ASN A 83 4.31 9.65 -11.26
N ASP A 84 5.31 9.45 -12.12
CA ASP A 84 5.15 8.81 -13.44
C ASP A 84 4.69 7.34 -13.31
N TYR A 85 4.93 6.73 -12.15
CA TYR A 85 4.50 5.36 -11.83
C TYR A 85 3.13 5.30 -11.17
N THR A 86 2.50 6.43 -10.81
CA THR A 86 1.22 6.46 -10.09
C THR A 86 0.14 5.65 -10.82
N ALA A 87 0.01 5.80 -12.13
CA ALA A 87 -1.01 5.08 -12.91
C ALA A 87 -0.80 3.56 -12.85
N ARG A 88 0.45 3.09 -12.99
CA ARG A 88 0.80 1.67 -12.89
C ARG A 88 0.57 1.13 -11.48
N TYR A 89 0.94 1.90 -10.47
CA TYR A 89 0.72 1.56 -9.07
C TYR A 89 -0.78 1.42 -8.78
N VAL A 90 -1.60 2.38 -9.20
CA VAL A 90 -3.05 2.33 -9.00
C VAL A 90 -3.67 1.14 -9.72
N ALA A 91 -3.28 0.88 -10.96
CA ALA A 91 -3.77 -0.27 -11.73
C ALA A 91 -3.43 -1.61 -11.04
N LEU A 92 -2.18 -1.80 -10.63
CA LEU A 92 -1.71 -3.01 -9.95
C LEU A 92 -2.49 -3.28 -8.66
N PHE A 93 -2.61 -2.27 -7.79
CA PHE A 93 -3.29 -2.46 -6.50
C PHE A 93 -4.80 -2.59 -6.64
N THR A 94 -5.42 -1.96 -7.64
CA THR A 94 -6.84 -2.16 -7.96
C THR A 94 -7.10 -3.60 -8.42
N GLU A 95 -6.27 -4.12 -9.32
CA GLU A 95 -6.33 -5.51 -9.77
C GLU A 95 -6.19 -6.48 -8.59
N LEU A 96 -5.17 -6.25 -7.74
CA LEU A 96 -4.91 -7.12 -6.59
C LEU A 96 -6.05 -7.09 -5.56
N ALA A 97 -6.62 -5.92 -5.26
CA ALA A 97 -7.75 -5.80 -4.34
C ALA A 97 -8.97 -6.58 -4.85
N THR A 98 -9.26 -6.46 -6.15
CA THR A 98 -10.36 -7.17 -6.81
C THR A 98 -10.10 -8.67 -6.88
N HIS A 99 -8.88 -9.07 -7.28
CA HIS A 99 -8.51 -10.49 -7.41
C HIS A 99 -8.61 -11.26 -6.10
N TRP A 100 -8.13 -10.65 -5.01
CA TRP A 100 -8.13 -11.28 -3.68
C TRP A 100 -9.42 -11.03 -2.89
N GLY A 101 -10.31 -10.15 -3.36
CA GLY A 101 -11.54 -9.79 -2.66
C GLY A 101 -11.28 -9.09 -1.30
N VAL A 102 -10.22 -8.28 -1.20
CA VAL A 102 -9.78 -7.64 0.05
C VAL A 102 -9.65 -6.12 -0.12
N HIS A 103 -9.83 -5.40 0.97
CA HIS A 103 -9.41 -4.00 1.01
C HIS A 103 -7.88 -3.91 1.11
N ILE A 104 -7.25 -3.06 0.29
CA ILE A 104 -5.81 -2.80 0.40
C ILE A 104 -5.58 -1.35 0.78
N ILE A 105 -4.89 -1.13 1.90
CA ILE A 105 -4.25 0.15 2.18
C ILE A 105 -2.86 0.07 1.56
N GLY A 106 -2.67 0.68 0.40
CA GLY A 106 -1.49 0.53 -0.43
C GLY A 106 -0.26 1.31 0.06
N GLY A 107 -0.21 1.66 1.35
CA GLY A 107 0.82 2.56 1.87
C GLY A 107 0.68 3.96 1.30
N SER A 108 1.76 4.72 1.27
CA SER A 108 1.76 6.04 0.61
C SER A 108 2.73 6.09 -0.56
N HIS A 109 2.42 6.95 -1.52
CA HIS A 109 3.18 7.16 -2.75
C HIS A 109 3.31 8.66 -3.03
N PRO A 110 4.50 9.15 -3.44
CA PRO A 110 4.65 10.54 -3.88
C PRO A 110 3.81 10.80 -5.13
N THR A 111 2.90 11.76 -5.04
CA THR A 111 1.93 12.08 -6.10
C THR A 111 1.97 13.58 -6.40
N ILE A 112 1.86 13.96 -7.66
CA ILE A 112 1.76 15.38 -8.05
C ILE A 112 0.32 15.71 -8.40
N THR A 113 -0.26 16.64 -7.62
CA THR A 113 -1.61 17.16 -7.86
C THR A 113 -1.56 18.68 -7.89
N ALA A 114 -2.02 19.30 -8.97
CA ALA A 114 -1.99 20.75 -9.18
C ALA A 114 -0.59 21.36 -8.91
N GLY A 115 0.48 20.69 -9.34
CA GLY A 115 1.87 21.11 -9.17
C GLY A 115 2.47 20.88 -7.77
N LYS A 116 1.66 20.48 -6.79
CA LYS A 116 2.08 20.14 -5.43
C LYS A 116 2.55 18.69 -5.34
N LEU A 117 3.63 18.45 -4.61
CA LEU A 117 4.11 17.11 -4.28
C LEU A 117 3.46 16.68 -2.97
N LEU A 118 2.55 15.73 -3.04
CA LEU A 118 1.84 15.16 -1.91
C LEU A 118 2.37 13.76 -1.60
N HIS A 119 2.30 13.37 -0.33
CA HIS A 119 2.38 11.98 0.09
C HIS A 119 0.96 11.44 0.22
N THR A 120 0.54 10.66 -0.76
CA THR A 120 -0.84 10.17 -0.86
C THR A 120 -0.90 8.68 -0.53
N ALA A 121 -1.66 8.33 0.51
CA ALA A 121 -2.05 6.95 0.77
C ALA A 121 -3.29 6.59 -0.05
N TYR A 122 -3.36 5.35 -0.48
CA TYR A 122 -4.43 4.83 -1.31
C TYR A 122 -5.15 3.70 -0.60
N HIS A 123 -6.49 3.75 -0.66
CA HIS A 123 -7.36 2.66 -0.22
C HIS A 123 -8.07 2.08 -1.45
N PHE A 124 -7.73 0.84 -1.77
CA PHE A 124 -8.33 0.07 -2.86
C PHE A 124 -9.37 -0.88 -2.28
N THR A 125 -10.55 -0.93 -2.89
CA THR A 125 -11.62 -1.81 -2.44
C THR A 125 -11.76 -3.03 -3.34
N PRO A 126 -12.38 -4.13 -2.85
CA PRO A 126 -12.66 -5.32 -3.65
C PRO A 126 -13.50 -5.02 -4.91
N GLU A 127 -14.30 -3.96 -4.88
CA GLU A 127 -15.15 -3.52 -6.00
C GLU A 127 -14.40 -2.64 -7.01
N GLY A 128 -13.08 -2.48 -6.86
CA GLY A 128 -12.24 -1.68 -7.75
C GLY A 128 -12.34 -0.17 -7.53
N LYS A 129 -12.95 0.31 -6.44
CA LYS A 129 -12.94 1.73 -6.09
C LYS A 129 -11.63 2.11 -5.43
N VAL A 130 -11.17 3.34 -5.70
CA VAL A 130 -9.93 3.89 -5.16
C VAL A 130 -10.23 5.17 -4.41
N PHE A 131 -9.79 5.24 -3.17
CA PHE A 131 -9.86 6.42 -2.32
C PHE A 131 -8.46 6.86 -1.93
N THR A 132 -8.31 8.14 -1.62
CA THR A 132 -7.00 8.72 -1.28
C THR A 132 -7.05 9.50 0.02
N GLN A 133 -5.92 9.51 0.72
CA GLN A 133 -5.66 10.32 1.89
C GLN A 133 -4.26 10.92 1.78
N ASP A 134 -4.17 12.24 1.77
CA ASP A 134 -2.88 12.92 1.76
C ASP A 134 -2.33 13.05 3.19
N LYS A 135 -1.01 12.94 3.32
CA LYS A 135 -0.31 13.12 4.59
C LYS A 135 -0.45 14.56 5.08
N ILE A 136 -1.03 14.72 6.28
CA ILE A 136 -1.32 16.04 6.86
C ILE A 136 -0.06 16.65 7.50
N HIS A 137 0.67 15.83 8.25
CA HIS A 137 1.87 16.27 8.98
C HIS A 137 3.13 15.71 8.33
N LEU A 138 3.83 16.56 7.59
CA LEU A 138 5.10 16.20 6.97
C LEU A 138 6.23 16.20 7.99
N THR A 139 7.14 15.26 7.86
CA THR A 139 8.41 15.29 8.57
C THR A 139 9.26 16.47 8.11
N ARG A 140 10.26 16.85 8.92
CA ARG A 140 11.21 17.90 8.54
C ARG A 140 11.91 17.58 7.22
N TRP A 141 12.30 16.30 7.03
CA TRP A 141 12.96 15.82 5.83
C TRP A 141 12.10 16.01 4.57
N GLU A 142 10.84 15.63 4.62
CA GLU A 142 9.88 15.77 3.51
C GLU A 142 9.67 17.24 3.13
N ARG A 143 9.58 18.12 4.11
CA ARG A 143 9.44 19.57 3.86
C ARG A 143 10.71 20.19 3.30
N GLU A 144 11.87 19.91 3.89
CA GLU A 144 13.11 20.60 3.57
C GLU A 144 13.82 20.02 2.35
N LYS A 145 13.85 18.68 2.21
CA LYS A 145 14.59 18.00 1.14
C LYS A 145 13.72 17.73 -0.08
N TRP A 146 12.55 17.20 0.12
CA TRP A 146 11.67 16.86 -1.01
C TRP A 146 10.81 18.05 -1.46
N LYS A 147 10.66 19.08 -0.60
CA LYS A 147 9.75 20.21 -0.83
C LYS A 147 8.31 19.70 -1.06
N GLY A 148 7.89 18.76 -0.22
CA GLY A 148 6.54 18.23 -0.21
C GLY A 148 5.54 19.24 0.37
N ASP A 149 4.30 19.08 -0.03
CA ASP A 149 3.16 19.87 0.44
C ASP A 149 2.29 19.03 1.39
N PRO A 150 1.76 19.58 2.48
CA PRO A 150 0.87 18.86 3.38
C PRO A 150 -0.54 18.73 2.79
N GLY A 151 -1.20 17.64 3.15
CA GLY A 151 -2.66 17.51 3.03
C GLY A 151 -3.38 18.35 4.09
N HIS A 152 -4.70 18.55 3.92
CA HIS A 152 -5.47 19.45 4.78
C HIS A 152 -6.68 18.78 5.46
N HIS A 153 -7.06 17.59 5.00
CA HIS A 153 -8.29 16.93 5.45
C HIS A 153 -8.01 15.49 5.84
N LEU A 154 -8.54 15.08 6.99
CA LEU A 154 -8.65 13.68 7.37
C LEU A 154 -9.96 13.14 6.80
N ARG A 155 -9.86 12.08 6.02
CA ARG A 155 -11.02 11.40 5.42
C ARG A 155 -11.43 10.18 6.25
N VAL A 156 -12.72 9.92 6.25
CA VAL A 156 -13.32 8.70 6.80
C VAL A 156 -13.88 7.90 5.63
N PHE A 157 -13.60 6.63 5.59
CA PHE A 157 -14.09 5.72 4.55
C PHE A 157 -15.02 4.68 5.18
N ASP A 158 -16.20 4.54 4.61
CA ASP A 158 -17.14 3.49 5.00
C ASP A 158 -16.78 2.19 4.30
N THR A 159 -16.73 1.10 5.07
CA THR A 159 -16.50 -0.25 4.55
C THR A 159 -17.51 -1.22 5.18
N PRO A 160 -17.73 -2.40 4.58
CA PRO A 160 -18.57 -3.44 5.20
C PRO A 160 -18.06 -3.90 6.57
N HIS A 161 -16.80 -3.60 6.90
CA HIS A 161 -16.14 -4.00 8.15
C HIS A 161 -16.05 -2.87 9.18
N GLY A 162 -16.65 -1.71 8.90
CA GLY A 162 -16.63 -0.51 9.73
C GLY A 162 -16.02 0.71 9.04
N ARG A 163 -16.05 1.83 9.75
CA ARG A 163 -15.44 3.09 9.29
C ARG A 163 -13.96 3.11 9.62
N ILE A 164 -13.16 3.50 8.66
CA ILE A 164 -11.70 3.61 8.78
C ILE A 164 -11.21 5.00 8.41
N SER A 165 -10.08 5.40 8.96
CA SER A 165 -9.28 6.55 8.52
C SER A 165 -7.83 6.11 8.37
N ILE A 166 -7.09 6.79 7.48
CA ILE A 166 -5.67 6.52 7.25
C ILE A 166 -4.88 7.69 7.81
N LEU A 167 -4.10 7.43 8.85
CA LEU A 167 -3.11 8.37 9.36
C LEU A 167 -1.73 7.93 8.88
N ILE A 168 -1.02 8.85 8.20
CA ILE A 168 0.31 8.58 7.67
C ILE A 168 1.33 9.16 8.64
N CYS A 169 2.20 8.29 9.14
CA CYS A 169 3.27 8.52 10.13
C CYS A 169 2.78 8.74 11.57
#